data_a8f77a5c054b058c41dea0ff578927ea
#
_entry.id   a8f77a5c054b058c41dea0ff578927ea
#
_cell.length_a   1.000
_cell.length_b   1.000
_cell.length_c   1.000
_cell.angle_alpha   90.00
_cell.angle_beta   90.00
_cell.angle_gamma   90.00
#
_symmetry.space_group_name_H-M   'P 1'
#
loop_
_entity.id
_entity.type
_entity.pdbx_description
1 polymer ?
#
loop_
_entity_poly.entity_id
_entity_poly.type
_entity_poly.pdbx_seq_one_letter_code
_entity_poly.pdbx_strand_id
1 'polypeptide(L)'
;MLQQRKLIGPQKPSRRNSVIFFFAALALSGTFAYAARVCDVTAYGARGDGVTKDTHAIQSAIDACAAKGGGIVRLASGTFLTGPIVLKSHITLEVDAGATLLGSQDKADYPEVQELRERALQPLLSAVNAEHIVIRGGGTIDGNGKPWWDAVYAHRAGSNFVAAMRPRLILFDHCKHVLIENMTIQNSASWQVVPYYSDDVVIRNGKILAPARSPNTDGIDPFSSSHVTVSHMTIDTGDDNIAIKSGQPNSPGPDAPSTDITITDCTFLHGHGMSMGSEIAGGVQRVRARRIHFKDTASGVRIKSNRDRGGDIGNFDFRDMTMEDVGTPILITEYYPRIPQHDTAQPVTRLTPRFHDIHITNLKATGAKEAGIIVGLPESPITTVTLDHVEIAAQKGMTVSDATVTAHDFSVTAAAGDPYTLLENAHIDRK
;
A
#
# COMPACT_ATOMS: atom_id res chain seq x y z
N MET A 1 6.06 80.30 47.63
CA MET A 1 5.01 80.77 48.57
C MET A 1 3.97 79.63 48.70
N LEU A 2 3.81 79.26 49.94
CA LEU A 2 2.88 78.25 50.44
C LEU A 2 1.40 78.61 50.21
N GLN A 3 0.53 77.64 49.96
CA GLN A 3 -0.79 77.51 50.60
C GLN A 3 -1.45 76.19 50.12
N GLN A 4 -1.46 75.33 50.95
CA GLN A 4 -2.43 74.74 51.87
C GLN A 4 -3.54 73.91 51.17
N ARG A 5 -3.48 72.65 51.52
CA ARG A 5 -4.47 71.58 51.26
C ARG A 5 -5.69 71.72 52.12
N LYS A 6 -6.85 71.43 51.60
CA LYS A 6 -8.01 71.01 52.38
C LYS A 6 -8.45 69.60 52.05
N LEU A 7 -8.40 68.75 53.01
CA LEU A 7 -8.89 67.39 53.05
C LEU A 7 -10.42 67.37 53.15
N ILE A 8 -11.08 66.59 52.26
CA ILE A 8 -12.51 66.24 52.43
C ILE A 8 -12.53 64.71 52.42
N GLY A 9 -13.14 64.20 53.53
CA GLY A 9 -13.19 62.75 53.81
C GLY A 9 -14.19 61.99 52.97
N PRO A 10 -14.17 60.66 53.07
CA PRO A 10 -14.91 59.78 52.16
C PRO A 10 -16.40 59.63 52.53
N GLN A 11 -17.29 59.85 51.58
CA GLN A 11 -18.68 59.45 51.64
C GLN A 11 -18.89 58.00 51.26
N LYS A 12 -19.66 57.26 52.07
CA LYS A 12 -20.10 55.89 51.82
C LYS A 12 -21.10 55.84 50.64
N PRO A 13 -21.01 54.92 49.67
CA PRO A 13 -22.06 54.71 48.70
C PRO A 13 -23.15 53.76 49.26
N SER A 14 -24.41 54.17 49.04
CA SER A 14 -25.63 53.43 49.39
C SER A 14 -25.73 52.16 48.50
N ARG A 15 -26.08 51.03 49.16
CA ARG A 15 -26.39 49.78 48.44
C ARG A 15 -27.71 49.92 47.69
N ARG A 16 -27.70 49.93 46.39
CA ARG A 16 -28.83 49.55 45.52
C ARG A 16 -28.68 48.11 45.09
N ASN A 17 -29.61 47.24 45.57
CA ASN A 17 -29.75 45.87 45.14
C ASN A 17 -30.30 45.86 43.72
N SER A 18 -29.45 45.59 42.74
CA SER A 18 -29.87 45.24 41.37
C SER A 18 -29.93 43.73 41.27
N VAL A 19 -31.12 43.17 41.18
CA VAL A 19 -31.37 41.77 40.88
C VAL A 19 -31.13 41.60 39.38
N ILE A 20 -29.98 41.01 39.01
CA ILE A 20 -29.69 40.62 37.62
C ILE A 20 -30.28 39.23 37.42
N PHE A 21 -31.35 39.14 36.63
CA PHE A 21 -31.86 37.88 36.13
C PHE A 21 -30.91 37.38 35.00
N PHE A 22 -30.13 36.37 35.31
CA PHE A 22 -29.42 35.58 34.27
C PHE A 22 -30.45 34.67 33.60
N PHE A 23 -30.86 35.01 32.39
CA PHE A 23 -31.49 34.06 31.48
C PHE A 23 -30.35 33.17 30.90
N ALA A 24 -30.19 31.98 31.46
CA ALA A 24 -29.39 30.93 30.84
C ALA A 24 -30.18 30.41 29.63
N ALA A 25 -29.86 30.92 28.45
CA ALA A 25 -30.29 30.30 27.20
C ALA A 25 -29.57 28.96 27.04
N LEU A 26 -30.25 27.87 27.40
CA LEU A 26 -29.81 26.51 27.09
C LEU A 26 -29.91 26.35 25.57
N ALA A 27 -28.78 26.58 24.85
CA ALA A 27 -28.64 26.18 23.45
C ALA A 27 -28.59 24.65 23.43
N LEU A 28 -29.74 23.99 23.25
CA LEU A 28 -29.75 22.58 22.79
C LEU A 28 -29.13 22.54 21.39
N SER A 29 -27.84 22.34 21.31
CA SER A 29 -27.19 21.87 20.13
C SER A 29 -27.58 20.40 19.91
N GLY A 30 -28.78 20.20 19.37
CA GLY A 30 -29.22 18.92 18.86
C GLY A 30 -28.29 18.55 17.69
N THR A 31 -27.35 17.69 17.93
CA THR A 31 -26.68 16.95 16.84
C THR A 31 -27.75 16.07 16.21
N PHE A 32 -28.41 16.59 15.19
CA PHE A 32 -29.21 15.75 14.30
C PHE A 32 -28.21 14.81 13.65
N ALA A 33 -28.14 13.57 14.13
CA ALA A 33 -27.53 12.49 13.35
C ALA A 33 -28.38 12.35 12.07
N TYR A 34 -27.97 13.03 11.02
CA TYR A 34 -28.53 12.80 9.69
C TYR A 34 -28.28 11.35 9.37
N ALA A 35 -29.33 10.53 9.28
CA ALA A 35 -29.22 9.17 8.80
C ALA A 35 -28.53 9.26 7.41
N ALA A 36 -27.38 8.59 7.28
CA ALA A 36 -26.63 8.62 6.03
C ALA A 36 -27.56 8.15 4.90
N ARG A 37 -27.66 8.96 3.82
CA ARG A 37 -28.46 8.60 2.65
C ARG A 37 -27.97 7.28 2.08
N VAL A 38 -28.89 6.35 1.82
CA VAL A 38 -28.63 5.08 1.16
C VAL A 38 -29.17 5.15 -0.25
N CYS A 39 -28.30 4.89 -1.22
CA CYS A 39 -28.61 4.71 -2.64
C CYS A 39 -28.44 3.24 -2.97
N ASP A 40 -29.51 2.44 -2.82
CA ASP A 40 -29.48 1.02 -3.19
C ASP A 40 -29.41 0.90 -4.71
N VAL A 41 -28.43 0.15 -5.23
CA VAL A 41 -28.19 0.05 -6.67
C VAL A 41 -29.36 -0.58 -7.42
N THR A 42 -30.16 -1.42 -6.75
CA THR A 42 -31.37 -2.04 -7.34
C THR A 42 -32.45 -1.00 -7.66
N ALA A 43 -32.53 0.07 -6.88
CA ALA A 43 -33.43 1.20 -7.18
C ALA A 43 -33.03 1.96 -8.44
N TYR A 44 -31.82 1.77 -8.95
CA TYR A 44 -31.30 2.34 -10.21
C TYR A 44 -31.27 1.30 -11.34
N GLY A 45 -31.83 0.12 -11.13
CA GLY A 45 -31.99 -0.91 -12.14
C GLY A 45 -30.95 -2.03 -12.13
N ALA A 46 -30.05 -2.07 -11.14
CA ALA A 46 -29.12 -3.19 -11.00
C ALA A 46 -29.88 -4.50 -10.69
N ARG A 47 -29.45 -5.58 -11.29
CA ARG A 47 -30.08 -6.89 -11.13
C ARG A 47 -29.35 -7.82 -10.16
N GLY A 48 -28.04 -7.73 -10.10
CA GLY A 48 -27.24 -8.62 -9.25
C GLY A 48 -27.36 -10.10 -9.60
N ASP A 49 -27.65 -10.43 -10.86
CA ASP A 49 -27.89 -11.80 -11.33
C ASP A 49 -26.63 -12.50 -11.87
N GLY A 50 -25.48 -11.81 -11.87
CA GLY A 50 -24.18 -12.28 -12.36
C GLY A 50 -24.04 -12.34 -13.88
N VAL A 51 -25.05 -11.95 -14.64
CA VAL A 51 -25.09 -12.03 -16.11
C VAL A 51 -25.35 -10.67 -16.73
N THR A 52 -26.32 -9.91 -16.20
CA THR A 52 -26.63 -8.56 -16.66
C THR A 52 -25.53 -7.61 -16.25
N LYS A 53 -25.06 -6.78 -17.19
CA LYS A 53 -24.08 -5.72 -16.88
C LYS A 53 -24.77 -4.60 -16.09
N ASP A 54 -24.44 -4.49 -14.81
CA ASP A 54 -25.00 -3.51 -13.85
C ASP A 54 -24.23 -2.19 -13.81
N THR A 55 -23.22 -2.01 -14.65
CA THR A 55 -22.30 -0.84 -14.66
C THR A 55 -23.05 0.48 -14.63
N HIS A 56 -24.03 0.67 -15.52
CA HIS A 56 -24.79 1.93 -15.61
C HIS A 56 -25.64 2.17 -14.35
N ALA A 57 -26.27 1.14 -13.81
CA ALA A 57 -27.10 1.25 -12.62
C ALA A 57 -26.27 1.62 -11.38
N ILE A 58 -25.11 0.95 -11.20
CA ILE A 58 -24.20 1.24 -10.10
C ILE A 58 -23.63 2.66 -10.22
N GLN A 59 -23.18 3.07 -11.43
CA GLN A 59 -22.66 4.42 -11.64
C GLN A 59 -23.74 5.49 -11.40
N SER A 60 -24.99 5.24 -11.84
CA SER A 60 -26.12 6.14 -11.60
C SER A 60 -26.42 6.31 -10.10
N ALA A 61 -26.32 5.23 -9.32
CA ALA A 61 -26.48 5.30 -7.87
C ALA A 61 -25.37 6.16 -7.22
N ILE A 62 -24.12 5.97 -7.63
CA ILE A 62 -22.96 6.78 -7.18
C ILE A 62 -23.21 8.26 -7.52
N ASP A 63 -23.58 8.55 -8.76
CA ASP A 63 -23.79 9.93 -9.25
C ASP A 63 -24.94 10.62 -8.50
N ALA A 64 -26.04 9.91 -8.27
CA ALA A 64 -27.19 10.44 -7.56
C ALA A 64 -26.88 10.70 -6.07
N CYS A 65 -26.11 9.82 -5.41
CA CYS A 65 -25.63 10.04 -4.05
C CYS A 65 -24.67 11.22 -3.98
N ALA A 66 -23.68 11.29 -4.85
CA ALA A 66 -22.67 12.34 -4.89
C ALA A 66 -23.29 13.71 -5.17
N ALA A 67 -24.26 13.82 -6.09
CA ALA A 67 -24.99 15.05 -6.41
C ALA A 67 -25.72 15.66 -5.19
N LYS A 68 -25.90 14.89 -4.14
CA LYS A 68 -26.54 15.31 -2.89
C LYS A 68 -25.58 15.39 -1.71
N GLY A 69 -24.28 15.49 -1.98
CA GLY A 69 -23.22 15.64 -0.99
C GLY A 69 -22.67 14.34 -0.43
N GLY A 70 -22.96 13.20 -1.06
CA GLY A 70 -22.44 11.89 -0.67
C GLY A 70 -23.50 10.97 -0.05
N GLY A 71 -23.04 9.81 0.42
CA GLY A 71 -23.89 8.80 1.05
C GLY A 71 -23.39 7.38 0.82
N ILE A 72 -24.22 6.40 1.16
CA ILE A 72 -23.94 4.98 1.04
C ILE A 72 -24.54 4.46 -0.25
N VAL A 73 -23.70 3.99 -1.17
CA VAL A 73 -24.11 3.24 -2.36
C VAL A 73 -24.03 1.75 -1.99
N ARG A 74 -25.19 1.08 -1.94
CA ARG A 74 -25.29 -0.26 -1.35
C ARG A 74 -25.56 -1.31 -2.40
N LEU A 75 -24.76 -2.38 -2.34
CA LEU A 75 -24.96 -3.65 -3.00
C LEU A 75 -25.36 -4.67 -1.93
N ALA A 76 -26.67 -4.95 -1.78
CA ALA A 76 -27.17 -5.70 -0.62
C ALA A 76 -26.93 -7.21 -0.72
N SER A 77 -27.22 -7.81 -1.87
CA SER A 77 -27.00 -9.25 -2.13
C SER A 77 -27.02 -9.54 -3.62
N GLY A 78 -26.32 -10.59 -4.04
CA GLY A 78 -26.24 -11.01 -5.44
C GLY A 78 -24.87 -10.77 -6.06
N THR A 79 -24.74 -11.06 -7.35
CA THR A 79 -23.50 -10.88 -8.12
C THR A 79 -23.71 -9.79 -9.17
N PHE A 80 -23.08 -8.65 -8.97
CA PHE A 80 -23.22 -7.49 -9.83
C PHE A 80 -22.08 -7.47 -10.85
N LEU A 81 -22.35 -7.96 -12.07
CA LEU A 81 -21.38 -7.93 -13.18
C LEU A 81 -21.22 -6.52 -13.68
N THR A 82 -19.98 -6.02 -13.71
CA THR A 82 -19.72 -4.62 -14.08
C THR A 82 -18.45 -4.44 -14.87
N GLY A 83 -18.44 -3.46 -15.77
CA GLY A 83 -17.25 -2.79 -16.26
C GLY A 83 -16.77 -1.71 -15.26
N PRO A 84 -15.88 -0.80 -15.69
CA PRO A 84 -15.33 0.26 -14.85
C PRO A 84 -16.38 1.14 -14.17
N ILE A 85 -16.14 1.45 -12.90
CA ILE A 85 -16.95 2.33 -12.05
C ILE A 85 -16.05 3.39 -11.44
N VAL A 86 -16.54 4.64 -11.42
CA VAL A 86 -15.83 5.79 -10.85
C VAL A 86 -16.50 6.23 -9.55
N LEU A 87 -15.78 6.09 -8.43
CA LEU A 87 -16.20 6.60 -7.13
C LEU A 87 -15.99 8.13 -7.07
N LYS A 88 -16.78 8.79 -6.25
CA LYS A 88 -16.73 10.24 -6.02
C LYS A 88 -16.50 10.55 -4.54
N SER A 89 -16.18 11.81 -4.26
CA SER A 89 -15.98 12.26 -2.87
C SER A 89 -17.21 11.99 -2.00
N HIS A 90 -16.97 11.66 -0.74
CA HIS A 90 -17.99 11.38 0.28
C HIS A 90 -18.90 10.17 -0.03
N ILE A 91 -18.44 9.24 -0.86
CA ILE A 91 -19.14 8.00 -1.15
C ILE A 91 -18.62 6.86 -0.28
N THR A 92 -19.54 6.17 0.37
CA THR A 92 -19.33 4.84 0.93
C THR A 92 -19.89 3.82 -0.05
N LEU A 93 -19.03 3.01 -0.67
CA LEU A 93 -19.43 1.82 -1.40
C LEU A 93 -19.58 0.67 -0.40
N GLU A 94 -20.80 0.27 -0.11
CA GLU A 94 -21.12 -0.81 0.81
C GLU A 94 -21.50 -2.05 0.03
N VAL A 95 -20.60 -3.05 0.01
CA VAL A 95 -20.83 -4.36 -0.58
C VAL A 95 -21.11 -5.32 0.57
N ASP A 96 -22.36 -5.64 0.80
CA ASP A 96 -22.76 -6.44 1.96
C ASP A 96 -22.21 -7.87 1.89
N ALA A 97 -22.14 -8.53 3.05
CA ALA A 97 -21.81 -9.95 3.11
C ALA A 97 -22.78 -10.76 2.23
N GLY A 98 -22.24 -11.53 1.29
CA GLY A 98 -23.05 -12.25 0.28
C GLY A 98 -23.29 -11.50 -1.03
N ALA A 99 -22.85 -10.23 -1.12
CA ALA A 99 -22.78 -9.51 -2.38
C ALA A 99 -21.39 -9.63 -3.01
N THR A 100 -21.34 -9.71 -4.34
CA THR A 100 -20.11 -9.69 -5.13
C THR A 100 -20.20 -8.63 -6.21
N LEU A 101 -19.24 -7.69 -6.22
CA LEU A 101 -18.97 -6.84 -7.38
C LEU A 101 -18.03 -7.61 -8.30
N LEU A 102 -18.51 -8.05 -9.46
CA LEU A 102 -17.79 -8.93 -10.37
C LEU A 102 -17.32 -8.18 -11.62
N GLY A 103 -16.03 -8.18 -11.88
CA GLY A 103 -15.44 -7.56 -13.08
C GLY A 103 -15.84 -8.27 -14.37
N SER A 104 -16.17 -7.49 -15.40
CA SER A 104 -16.41 -8.02 -16.74
C SER A 104 -15.11 -8.60 -17.32
N GLN A 105 -15.24 -9.71 -18.04
CA GLN A 105 -14.15 -10.31 -18.81
C GLN A 105 -14.08 -9.77 -20.25
N ASP A 106 -15.04 -8.95 -20.64
CA ASP A 106 -15.08 -8.34 -21.97
C ASP A 106 -14.17 -7.13 -22.01
N LYS A 107 -13.08 -7.20 -22.78
CA LYS A 107 -12.12 -6.11 -22.94
C LYS A 107 -12.77 -4.83 -23.46
N ALA A 108 -13.84 -4.95 -24.24
CA ALA A 108 -14.55 -3.79 -24.81
C ALA A 108 -15.22 -2.91 -23.73
N ASP A 109 -15.44 -3.46 -22.53
CA ASP A 109 -15.99 -2.69 -21.41
C ASP A 109 -14.95 -1.76 -20.76
N TYR A 110 -13.67 -1.92 -21.05
CA TYR A 110 -12.57 -1.18 -20.42
C TYR A 110 -11.95 -0.20 -21.40
N PRO A 111 -12.33 1.08 -21.39
CA PRO A 111 -11.72 2.08 -22.25
C PRO A 111 -10.23 2.27 -21.92
N GLU A 112 -9.46 2.63 -22.95
CA GLU A 112 -8.06 3.04 -22.74
C GLU A 112 -8.01 4.42 -22.10
N VAL A 113 -7.14 4.55 -21.09
CA VAL A 113 -6.92 5.78 -20.32
C VAL A 113 -5.42 6.05 -20.15
N GLN A 114 -5.08 7.25 -19.72
CA GLN A 114 -3.75 7.57 -19.18
C GLN A 114 -3.79 7.35 -17.68
N GLU A 115 -2.95 6.46 -17.17
CA GLU A 115 -2.90 6.07 -15.78
C GLU A 115 -1.44 5.83 -15.38
N LEU A 116 -1.02 6.31 -14.21
CA LEU A 116 0.36 6.18 -13.75
C LEU A 116 1.41 6.64 -14.79
N ARG A 117 1.08 7.64 -15.61
CA ARG A 117 1.87 8.19 -16.73
C ARG A 117 2.09 7.20 -17.89
N GLU A 118 1.24 6.19 -18.02
CA GLU A 118 1.27 5.21 -19.12
C GLU A 118 -0.13 4.98 -19.70
N ARG A 119 -0.20 4.38 -20.89
CA ARG A 119 -1.46 3.90 -21.44
C ARG A 119 -1.88 2.64 -20.71
N ALA A 120 -3.11 2.62 -20.23
CA ALA A 120 -3.69 1.52 -19.48
C ALA A 120 -5.16 1.31 -19.86
N LEU A 121 -5.74 0.19 -19.40
CA LEU A 121 -7.19 0.04 -19.38
C LEU A 121 -7.73 0.61 -18.07
N GLN A 122 -8.87 1.30 -18.14
CA GLN A 122 -9.50 1.88 -16.95
C GLN A 122 -9.69 0.82 -15.86
N PRO A 123 -9.32 1.09 -14.60
CA PRO A 123 -9.50 0.15 -13.50
C PRO A 123 -10.97 -0.19 -13.25
N LEU A 124 -11.25 -1.37 -12.69
CA LEU A 124 -12.63 -1.76 -12.36
C LEU A 124 -13.29 -0.78 -11.39
N LEU A 125 -12.56 -0.38 -10.34
CA LEU A 125 -12.95 0.71 -9.46
C LEU A 125 -11.87 1.79 -9.49
N SER A 126 -12.27 3.03 -9.69
CA SER A 126 -11.33 4.15 -9.63
C SER A 126 -11.94 5.35 -8.94
N ALA A 127 -11.08 6.20 -8.39
CA ALA A 127 -11.42 7.55 -7.95
C ALA A 127 -10.26 8.48 -8.30
N VAL A 128 -10.57 9.69 -8.74
CA VAL A 128 -9.57 10.67 -9.14
C VAL A 128 -9.89 12.01 -8.47
N ASN A 129 -8.88 12.60 -7.81
CA ASN A 129 -9.01 13.86 -7.09
C ASN A 129 -10.21 13.88 -6.11
N ALA A 130 -10.45 12.76 -5.43
CA ALA A 130 -11.60 12.58 -4.55
C ALA A 130 -11.17 12.38 -3.09
N GLU A 131 -12.09 12.65 -2.17
CA GLU A 131 -11.82 12.54 -0.74
C GLU A 131 -12.96 11.89 0.03
N HIS A 132 -12.64 11.37 1.23
CA HIS A 132 -13.61 10.70 2.11
C HIS A 132 -14.32 9.54 1.42
N ILE A 133 -13.54 8.63 0.83
CA ILE A 133 -14.05 7.42 0.17
C ILE A 133 -13.96 6.26 1.16
N VAL A 134 -15.04 5.50 1.27
CA VAL A 134 -15.10 4.28 2.08
C VAL A 134 -15.55 3.11 1.22
N ILE A 135 -14.86 1.98 1.30
CA ILE A 135 -15.27 0.70 0.72
C ILE A 135 -15.37 -0.30 1.88
N ARG A 136 -16.55 -0.88 2.11
CA ARG A 136 -16.80 -1.78 3.23
C ARG A 136 -17.99 -2.71 3.00
N GLY A 137 -18.31 -3.60 3.99
CA GLY A 137 -19.57 -4.34 4.02
C GLY A 137 -19.44 -5.85 4.20
N GLY A 138 -18.23 -6.39 4.11
CA GLY A 138 -17.99 -7.83 4.29
C GLY A 138 -18.20 -8.67 3.02
N GLY A 139 -18.53 -8.03 1.90
CA GLY A 139 -18.69 -8.67 0.60
C GLY A 139 -17.39 -8.82 -0.17
N THR A 140 -17.52 -9.10 -1.46
CA THR A 140 -16.38 -9.40 -2.35
C THR A 140 -16.31 -8.42 -3.53
N ILE A 141 -15.09 -7.98 -3.84
CA ILE A 141 -14.75 -7.34 -5.11
C ILE A 141 -13.86 -8.32 -5.86
N ASP A 142 -14.36 -8.85 -6.97
CA ASP A 142 -13.68 -9.87 -7.78
C ASP A 142 -13.37 -9.34 -9.18
N GLY A 143 -12.08 -9.26 -9.50
CA GLY A 143 -11.62 -8.76 -10.80
C GLY A 143 -11.84 -9.74 -11.95
N ASN A 144 -12.23 -11.01 -11.66
CA ASN A 144 -12.50 -12.04 -12.65
C ASN A 144 -11.36 -12.25 -13.66
N GLY A 145 -10.11 -12.18 -13.15
CA GLY A 145 -8.88 -11.95 -13.91
C GLY A 145 -8.38 -13.09 -14.79
N LYS A 146 -8.97 -14.29 -14.72
CA LYS A 146 -8.40 -15.47 -15.39
C LYS A 146 -8.14 -15.30 -16.89
N PRO A 147 -9.03 -14.78 -17.73
CA PRO A 147 -8.76 -14.62 -19.16
C PRO A 147 -7.60 -13.64 -19.45
N TRP A 148 -7.41 -12.66 -18.57
CA TRP A 148 -6.31 -11.71 -18.68
C TRP A 148 -4.96 -12.38 -18.39
N TRP A 149 -4.91 -13.29 -17.40
CA TRP A 149 -3.71 -14.08 -17.10
C TRP A 149 -3.38 -15.04 -18.23
N ASP A 150 -4.40 -15.74 -18.76
CA ASP A 150 -4.23 -16.67 -19.88
C ASP A 150 -3.62 -15.93 -21.09
N ALA A 151 -4.04 -14.71 -21.36
CA ALA A 151 -3.46 -13.87 -22.42
C ALA A 151 -1.98 -13.52 -22.17
N VAL A 152 -1.60 -13.21 -20.91
CA VAL A 152 -0.20 -12.97 -20.56
C VAL A 152 0.65 -14.23 -20.77
N TYR A 153 0.16 -15.39 -20.37
CA TYR A 153 0.88 -16.65 -20.57
C TYR A 153 1.03 -17.00 -22.04
N ALA A 154 0.00 -16.79 -22.84
CA ALA A 154 0.06 -17.00 -24.28
C ALA A 154 1.13 -16.09 -24.94
N HIS A 155 1.22 -14.83 -24.54
CA HIS A 155 2.25 -13.89 -24.99
C HIS A 155 3.66 -14.29 -24.53
N ARG A 156 3.82 -14.73 -23.27
CA ARG A 156 5.13 -15.19 -22.75
C ARG A 156 5.63 -16.47 -23.43
N ALA A 157 4.73 -17.30 -23.91
CA ALA A 157 5.06 -18.50 -24.66
C ALA A 157 5.47 -18.21 -26.12
N GLY A 158 5.12 -17.02 -26.66
CA GLY A 158 5.51 -16.58 -28.00
C GLY A 158 6.82 -15.81 -28.02
N SER A 159 7.48 -15.73 -29.17
CA SER A 159 8.76 -15.03 -29.35
C SER A 159 8.68 -13.50 -29.25
N ASN A 160 7.47 -12.91 -29.35
CA ASN A 160 7.23 -11.47 -29.30
C ASN A 160 6.37 -11.13 -28.09
N PHE A 161 7.02 -10.85 -26.94
CA PHE A 161 6.34 -10.36 -25.76
C PHE A 161 5.96 -8.88 -25.93
N VAL A 162 4.70 -8.62 -26.19
CA VAL A 162 4.10 -7.30 -25.99
C VAL A 162 3.25 -7.41 -24.74
N ALA A 163 3.52 -6.60 -23.73
CA ALA A 163 2.74 -6.59 -22.50
C ALA A 163 1.28 -6.27 -22.85
N ALA A 164 0.40 -7.25 -22.65
CA ALA A 164 -1.02 -7.02 -22.83
C ALA A 164 -1.50 -6.02 -21.79
N MET A 165 -2.16 -4.93 -22.21
CA MET A 165 -2.80 -4.02 -21.29
C MET A 165 -3.88 -4.76 -20.52
N ARG A 166 -3.87 -4.60 -19.20
CA ARG A 166 -4.81 -5.22 -18.26
C ARG A 166 -5.30 -4.17 -17.28
N PRO A 167 -6.59 -4.16 -16.90
CA PRO A 167 -7.07 -3.21 -15.90
C PRO A 167 -6.48 -3.56 -14.52
N ARG A 168 -6.18 -2.55 -13.72
CA ARG A 168 -6.01 -2.70 -12.27
C ARG A 168 -7.38 -2.91 -11.63
N LEU A 169 -7.43 -3.43 -10.41
CA LEU A 169 -8.72 -3.67 -9.77
C LEU A 169 -9.26 -2.39 -9.12
N ILE A 170 -8.47 -1.77 -8.25
CA ILE A 170 -8.85 -0.56 -7.53
C ILE A 170 -7.72 0.47 -7.63
N LEU A 171 -8.03 1.66 -8.11
CA LEU A 171 -7.08 2.78 -8.18
C LEU A 171 -7.64 4.03 -7.50
N PHE A 172 -6.88 4.60 -6.59
CA PHE A 172 -7.11 5.92 -6.00
C PHE A 172 -6.03 6.88 -6.50
N ASP A 173 -6.38 7.78 -7.40
CA ASP A 173 -5.46 8.72 -8.03
C ASP A 173 -5.67 10.12 -7.43
N HIS A 174 -4.64 10.66 -6.74
CA HIS A 174 -4.68 11.92 -6.01
C HIS A 174 -5.87 12.03 -5.04
N CYS A 175 -6.16 10.92 -4.32
CA CYS A 175 -7.24 10.85 -3.34
C CYS A 175 -6.75 11.10 -1.92
N LYS A 176 -7.67 11.50 -1.02
CA LYS A 176 -7.40 11.69 0.41
C LYS A 176 -8.48 11.05 1.28
N HIS A 177 -8.09 10.64 2.50
CA HIS A 177 -9.02 10.05 3.47
C HIS A 177 -9.78 8.85 2.89
N VAL A 178 -9.03 7.83 2.46
CA VAL A 178 -9.58 6.61 1.89
C VAL A 178 -9.58 5.50 2.92
N LEU A 179 -10.68 4.80 3.07
CA LEU A 179 -10.81 3.62 3.93
C LEU A 179 -11.32 2.42 3.14
N ILE A 180 -10.58 1.32 3.19
CA ILE A 180 -11.06 -0.02 2.80
C ILE A 180 -11.05 -0.88 4.04
N GLU A 181 -12.21 -1.43 4.43
CA GLU A 181 -12.29 -2.30 5.59
C GLU A 181 -13.28 -3.44 5.44
N ASN A 182 -12.97 -4.57 6.08
CA ASN A 182 -13.83 -5.75 6.12
C ASN A 182 -14.23 -6.27 4.72
N MET A 183 -13.30 -6.28 3.76
CA MET A 183 -13.55 -6.70 2.39
C MET A 183 -12.75 -7.93 2.01
N THR A 184 -13.30 -8.72 1.08
CA THR A 184 -12.53 -9.65 0.26
C THR A 184 -12.30 -9.00 -1.11
N ILE A 185 -11.05 -8.81 -1.49
CA ILE A 185 -10.64 -8.27 -2.79
C ILE A 185 -9.87 -9.38 -3.49
N GLN A 186 -10.26 -9.75 -4.72
CA GLN A 186 -9.64 -10.92 -5.32
C GLN A 186 -9.57 -10.89 -6.84
N ASN A 187 -8.70 -11.76 -7.38
CA ASN A 187 -8.63 -12.13 -8.79
C ASN A 187 -8.51 -10.94 -9.75
N SER A 188 -7.71 -9.95 -9.41
CA SER A 188 -7.44 -8.84 -10.31
C SER A 188 -6.79 -9.31 -11.62
N ALA A 189 -7.06 -8.63 -12.71
CA ALA A 189 -6.34 -8.86 -13.96
C ALA A 189 -4.86 -8.44 -13.89
N SER A 190 -4.52 -7.50 -12.99
CA SER A 190 -3.17 -6.98 -12.70
C SER A 190 -3.08 -6.57 -11.23
N TRP A 191 -2.45 -5.46 -10.85
CA TRP A 191 -2.36 -4.98 -9.47
C TRP A 191 -3.74 -4.80 -8.85
N GLN A 192 -3.89 -5.11 -7.55
CA GLN A 192 -5.20 -5.15 -6.92
C GLN A 192 -5.61 -3.82 -6.30
N VAL A 193 -4.83 -3.25 -5.38
CA VAL A 193 -5.18 -1.98 -4.72
C VAL A 193 -4.02 -1.00 -4.86
N VAL A 194 -4.25 0.11 -5.55
CA VAL A 194 -3.20 1.07 -5.90
C VAL A 194 -3.59 2.47 -5.43
N PRO A 195 -3.13 2.90 -4.25
CA PRO A 195 -3.07 4.33 -3.92
C PRO A 195 -1.96 4.98 -4.76
N TYR A 196 -2.31 5.95 -5.61
CA TYR A 196 -1.38 6.68 -6.47
C TYR A 196 -1.42 8.17 -6.16
N TYR A 197 -0.30 8.77 -5.75
CA TYR A 197 -0.25 10.15 -5.27
C TYR A 197 -1.35 10.48 -4.25
N SER A 198 -1.72 9.49 -3.43
CA SER A 198 -2.80 9.59 -2.45
C SER A 198 -2.26 9.75 -1.03
N ASP A 199 -3.08 10.33 -0.16
CA ASP A 199 -2.70 10.64 1.21
C ASP A 199 -3.78 10.18 2.19
N ASP A 200 -3.38 9.69 3.38
CA ASP A 200 -4.26 9.14 4.42
C ASP A 200 -5.17 8.01 3.88
N VAL A 201 -4.52 6.89 3.58
CA VAL A 201 -5.18 5.67 3.08
C VAL A 201 -5.09 4.56 4.12
N VAL A 202 -6.22 4.03 4.53
CA VAL A 202 -6.32 2.92 5.51
C VAL A 202 -6.94 1.70 4.86
N ILE A 203 -6.23 0.57 4.92
CA ILE A 203 -6.71 -0.73 4.40
C ILE A 203 -6.61 -1.74 5.54
N ARG A 204 -7.74 -2.29 5.99
CA ARG A 204 -7.75 -3.12 7.19
C ARG A 204 -8.83 -4.20 7.25
N ASN A 205 -8.58 -5.20 8.09
CA ASN A 205 -9.54 -6.24 8.47
C ASN A 205 -10.13 -6.98 7.26
N GLY A 206 -9.30 -7.40 6.31
CA GLY A 206 -9.79 -8.01 5.08
C GLY A 206 -8.84 -9.04 4.48
N LYS A 207 -9.18 -9.44 3.27
CA LYS A 207 -8.38 -10.39 2.50
C LYS A 207 -8.13 -9.85 1.09
N ILE A 208 -6.90 -10.06 0.59
CA ILE A 208 -6.55 -9.84 -0.80
C ILE A 208 -6.03 -11.16 -1.36
N LEU A 209 -6.72 -11.69 -2.37
CA LEU A 209 -6.49 -13.06 -2.84
C LEU A 209 -6.27 -13.10 -4.35
N ALA A 210 -5.29 -13.88 -4.79
CA ALA A 210 -5.12 -14.26 -6.19
C ALA A 210 -4.37 -15.60 -6.27
N PRO A 211 -4.55 -16.42 -7.32
CA PRO A 211 -3.79 -17.65 -7.47
C PRO A 211 -2.27 -17.39 -7.47
N ALA A 212 -1.51 -18.25 -6.80
CA ALA A 212 -0.06 -18.11 -6.60
C ALA A 212 0.77 -17.95 -7.90
N ARG A 213 0.19 -18.25 -9.07
CA ARG A 213 0.85 -18.09 -10.37
C ARG A 213 0.26 -16.97 -11.22
N SER A 214 -0.76 -16.27 -10.76
CA SER A 214 -1.36 -15.18 -11.53
C SER A 214 -0.36 -14.03 -11.70
N PRO A 215 -0.11 -13.57 -12.93
CA PRO A 215 0.98 -12.63 -13.20
C PRO A 215 0.61 -11.21 -12.78
N ASN A 216 1.49 -10.56 -12.04
CA ASN A 216 1.38 -9.18 -11.58
C ASN A 216 0.09 -8.90 -10.78
N THR A 217 -0.32 -9.85 -9.96
CA THR A 217 -1.45 -9.67 -9.04
C THR A 217 -0.96 -9.19 -7.68
N ASP A 218 -0.10 -8.16 -7.70
CA ASP A 218 0.38 -7.47 -6.51
C ASP A 218 -0.82 -7.07 -5.63
N GLY A 219 -0.69 -7.23 -4.31
CA GLY A 219 -1.81 -7.01 -3.39
C GLY A 219 -2.11 -5.53 -3.15
N ILE A 220 -1.15 -4.79 -2.61
CA ILE A 220 -1.29 -3.37 -2.32
C ILE A 220 -0.03 -2.65 -2.80
N ASP A 221 -0.21 -1.66 -3.68
CA ASP A 221 0.88 -0.88 -4.28
C ASP A 221 0.75 0.61 -3.94
N PRO A 222 1.18 1.06 -2.74
CA PRO A 222 1.28 2.49 -2.48
C PRO A 222 2.31 3.09 -3.44
N PHE A 223 1.88 3.98 -4.33
CA PHE A 223 2.73 4.56 -5.36
C PHE A 223 2.79 6.08 -5.20
N SER A 224 3.94 6.64 -4.85
CA SER A 224 4.13 8.07 -4.55
C SER A 224 3.10 8.60 -3.56
N SER A 225 2.74 7.77 -2.58
CA SER A 225 1.67 8.03 -1.60
C SER A 225 2.21 8.16 -0.19
N SER A 226 1.48 8.86 0.66
CA SER A 226 1.87 9.12 2.05
C SER A 226 0.78 8.73 3.06
N HIS A 227 1.19 8.50 4.31
CA HIS A 227 0.30 8.13 5.42
C HIS A 227 -0.60 6.92 5.08
N VAL A 228 0.02 5.86 4.53
CA VAL A 228 -0.71 4.62 4.21
C VAL A 228 -0.61 3.64 5.36
N THR A 229 -1.75 3.17 5.85
CA THR A 229 -1.82 2.17 6.92
C THR A 229 -2.48 0.89 6.42
N VAL A 230 -1.76 -0.23 6.54
CA VAL A 230 -2.27 -1.57 6.24
C VAL A 230 -2.26 -2.39 7.52
N SER A 231 -3.40 -2.94 7.93
CA SER A 231 -3.45 -3.72 9.18
C SER A 231 -4.48 -4.84 9.17
N HIS A 232 -4.15 -5.94 9.89
CA HIS A 232 -5.03 -7.09 10.04
C HIS A 232 -5.52 -7.65 8.69
N MET A 233 -4.60 -7.72 7.72
CA MET A 233 -4.86 -8.25 6.38
C MET A 233 -4.26 -9.64 6.20
N THR A 234 -4.99 -10.49 5.49
CA THR A 234 -4.43 -11.71 4.88
C THR A 234 -4.24 -11.45 3.39
N ILE A 235 -3.01 -11.55 2.90
CA ILE A 235 -2.68 -11.26 1.50
C ILE A 235 -2.01 -12.49 0.89
N ASP A 236 -2.68 -13.08 -0.10
CA ASP A 236 -2.26 -14.29 -0.83
C ASP A 236 -2.31 -14.00 -2.33
N THR A 237 -1.17 -13.83 -2.97
CA THR A 237 -1.07 -13.26 -4.31
C THR A 237 -0.11 -14.03 -5.22
N GLY A 238 -0.13 -13.72 -6.50
CA GLY A 238 0.80 -14.29 -7.48
C GLY A 238 2.03 -13.43 -7.74
N ASP A 239 2.11 -12.24 -7.15
CA ASP A 239 3.25 -11.31 -7.20
C ASP A 239 3.47 -10.67 -5.82
N ASP A 240 4.01 -9.47 -5.69
CA ASP A 240 4.30 -8.85 -4.40
C ASP A 240 3.04 -8.76 -3.51
N ASN A 241 3.12 -9.16 -2.24
CA ASN A 241 1.99 -9.00 -1.31
C ASN A 241 1.75 -7.52 -1.02
N ILE A 242 2.81 -6.76 -0.80
CA ILE A 242 2.82 -5.30 -0.78
C ILE A 242 4.02 -4.83 -1.60
N ALA A 243 3.82 -3.87 -2.51
CA ALA A 243 4.90 -3.26 -3.27
C ALA A 243 4.84 -1.72 -3.19
N ILE A 244 5.71 -1.14 -2.36
CA ILE A 244 5.81 0.30 -2.21
C ILE A 244 6.64 0.86 -3.36
N LYS A 245 6.04 1.76 -4.14
CA LYS A 245 6.60 2.31 -5.39
C LYS A 245 6.61 3.83 -5.37
N SER A 246 7.48 4.47 -6.21
CA SER A 246 7.56 5.92 -6.35
C SER A 246 8.34 6.31 -7.61
N GLY A 247 7.67 6.49 -8.72
CA GLY A 247 8.29 6.84 -10.01
C GLY A 247 8.69 5.62 -10.84
N GLN A 248 8.67 5.80 -12.15
CA GLN A 248 8.95 4.76 -13.16
C GLN A 248 10.46 4.61 -13.44
N PRO A 249 10.92 3.48 -13.97
CA PRO A 249 12.27 3.36 -14.51
C PRO A 249 12.58 4.47 -15.52
N ASN A 250 13.81 4.98 -15.50
CA ASN A 250 14.26 6.09 -16.35
C ASN A 250 13.41 7.37 -16.24
N SER A 251 12.67 7.54 -15.16
CA SER A 251 11.82 8.71 -14.97
C SER A 251 12.62 10.01 -15.13
N PRO A 252 12.13 10.98 -15.90
CA PRO A 252 12.78 12.29 -15.99
C PRO A 252 12.71 13.08 -14.68
N GLY A 253 11.81 12.65 -13.75
CA GLY A 253 11.51 13.35 -12.52
C GLY A 253 10.85 14.73 -12.74
N PRO A 254 10.60 15.48 -11.66
CA PRO A 254 10.65 14.99 -10.29
C PRO A 254 9.53 13.98 -10.01
N ASP A 255 9.81 12.98 -9.19
CA ASP A 255 8.81 12.03 -8.68
C ASP A 255 8.62 12.27 -7.18
N ALA A 256 7.38 12.19 -6.71
CA ALA A 256 7.12 12.25 -5.28
C ALA A 256 7.51 10.91 -4.62
N PRO A 257 8.09 10.95 -3.42
CA PRO A 257 8.40 9.73 -2.69
C PRO A 257 7.12 9.06 -2.15
N SER A 258 7.23 7.78 -1.81
CA SER A 258 6.29 7.13 -0.90
C SER A 258 6.82 7.22 0.53
N THR A 259 6.00 7.72 1.46
CA THR A 259 6.46 7.99 2.83
C THR A 259 5.42 7.67 3.90
N ASP A 260 5.89 7.44 5.13
CA ASP A 260 5.04 7.27 6.30
C ASP A 260 4.05 6.09 6.13
N ILE A 261 4.59 4.94 5.72
CA ILE A 261 3.81 3.74 5.49
C ILE A 261 3.92 2.81 6.70
N THR A 262 2.79 2.37 7.22
CA THR A 262 2.71 1.48 8.38
C THR A 262 1.97 0.20 8.03
N ILE A 263 2.60 -0.95 8.29
CA ILE A 263 2.06 -2.29 8.03
C ILE A 263 2.08 -3.08 9.34
N THR A 264 0.93 -3.53 9.83
CA THR A 264 0.87 -4.23 11.11
C THR A 264 -0.10 -5.40 11.12
N ASP A 265 0.24 -6.43 11.88
CA ASP A 265 -0.67 -7.54 12.15
C ASP A 265 -1.19 -8.22 10.87
N CYS A 266 -0.31 -8.45 9.90
CA CYS A 266 -0.66 -9.02 8.60
C CYS A 266 -0.08 -10.42 8.41
N THR A 267 -0.76 -11.22 7.61
CA THR A 267 -0.28 -12.53 7.14
C THR A 267 -0.13 -12.51 5.63
N PHE A 268 1.07 -12.82 5.14
CA PHE A 268 1.37 -12.92 3.72
C PHE A 268 1.57 -14.39 3.34
N LEU A 269 0.76 -14.85 2.38
CA LEU A 269 0.78 -16.23 1.87
C LEU A 269 1.11 -16.17 0.38
N HIS A 270 1.94 -17.10 -0.12
CA HIS A 270 2.46 -17.05 -1.47
C HIS A 270 2.92 -15.64 -1.92
N GLY A 271 3.17 -15.44 -3.20
CA GLY A 271 3.63 -14.16 -3.71
C GLY A 271 5.10 -13.87 -3.40
N HIS A 272 5.49 -12.61 -3.54
CA HIS A 272 6.90 -12.22 -3.45
C HIS A 272 7.28 -11.52 -2.14
N GLY A 273 6.39 -11.43 -1.17
CA GLY A 273 6.62 -10.82 0.13
C GLY A 273 6.38 -9.31 0.17
N MET A 274 7.01 -8.63 1.12
CA MET A 274 6.91 -7.19 1.34
C MET A 274 8.03 -6.47 0.60
N SER A 275 7.69 -5.80 -0.50
CA SER A 275 8.65 -5.14 -1.40
C SER A 275 8.64 -3.63 -1.27
N MET A 276 9.82 -3.02 -1.26
CA MET A 276 10.09 -1.63 -1.60
C MET A 276 10.77 -1.64 -2.97
N GLY A 277 10.04 -1.20 -3.97
CA GLY A 277 10.53 -1.22 -5.37
C GLY A 277 9.77 -2.22 -6.29
N SER A 278 10.26 -2.36 -7.53
CA SER A 278 11.49 -1.79 -8.10
C SER A 278 11.35 -0.35 -8.65
N GLU A 279 10.16 0.14 -8.91
CA GLU A 279 9.86 1.48 -9.41
C GLU A 279 9.92 2.47 -8.25
N ILE A 280 11.12 3.07 -7.97
CA ILE A 280 11.35 3.91 -6.78
C ILE A 280 12.18 5.17 -7.05
N ALA A 281 12.08 5.71 -8.26
CA ALA A 281 12.83 6.91 -8.67
C ALA A 281 12.55 8.15 -7.78
N GLY A 282 11.38 8.21 -7.13
CA GLY A 282 11.02 9.25 -6.18
C GLY A 282 11.51 9.03 -4.74
N GLY A 283 12.00 7.83 -4.44
CA GLY A 283 12.42 7.43 -3.10
C GLY A 283 11.30 6.78 -2.27
N VAL A 284 11.71 6.05 -1.24
CA VAL A 284 10.82 5.44 -0.24
C VAL A 284 11.39 5.69 1.13
N GLN A 285 10.63 6.33 2.01
CA GLN A 285 11.10 6.77 3.32
C GLN A 285 10.10 6.44 4.44
N ARG A 286 10.62 6.15 5.62
CA ARG A 286 9.82 5.97 6.85
C ARG A 286 8.76 4.87 6.73
N VAL A 287 9.19 3.66 6.35
CA VAL A 287 8.33 2.48 6.35
C VAL A 287 8.49 1.73 7.68
N ARG A 288 7.37 1.42 8.31
CA ARG A 288 7.32 0.62 9.54
C ARG A 288 6.45 -0.61 9.33
N ALA A 289 7.01 -1.79 9.64
CA ALA A 289 6.24 -3.03 9.59
C ALA A 289 6.44 -3.82 10.90
N ARG A 290 5.34 -4.31 11.48
CA ARG A 290 5.38 -5.01 12.77
C ARG A 290 4.39 -6.15 12.83
N ARG A 291 4.79 -7.25 13.45
CA ARG A 291 3.97 -8.45 13.67
C ARG A 291 3.42 -8.98 12.35
N ILE A 292 4.34 -9.29 11.44
CA ILE A 292 4.03 -9.84 10.12
C ILE A 292 4.43 -11.32 10.10
N HIS A 293 3.50 -12.14 9.65
CA HIS A 293 3.74 -13.55 9.39
C HIS A 293 3.82 -13.80 7.88
N PHE A 294 4.92 -14.43 7.44
CA PHE A 294 5.11 -14.83 6.04
C PHE A 294 5.11 -16.36 5.95
N LYS A 295 4.43 -16.90 4.95
CA LYS A 295 4.45 -18.32 4.66
C LYS A 295 4.45 -18.59 3.17
N ASP A 296 5.35 -19.46 2.71
CA ASP A 296 5.48 -19.88 1.30
C ASP A 296 5.70 -18.71 0.31
N THR A 297 6.14 -17.54 0.78
CA THR A 297 6.47 -16.39 -0.08
C THR A 297 7.86 -16.54 -0.71
N ALA A 298 8.08 -15.96 -1.88
CA ALA A 298 9.38 -15.98 -2.54
C ALA A 298 10.44 -15.21 -1.75
N SER A 299 10.05 -14.14 -1.06
CA SER A 299 10.91 -13.34 -0.18
C SER A 299 10.15 -12.88 1.07
N GLY A 300 10.87 -12.48 2.10
CA GLY A 300 10.31 -11.80 3.26
C GLY A 300 10.35 -10.29 3.08
N VAL A 301 11.36 -9.64 3.69
CA VAL A 301 11.68 -8.22 3.46
C VAL A 301 12.46 -8.11 2.17
N ARG A 302 11.92 -7.37 1.20
CA ARG A 302 12.50 -7.25 -0.13
C ARG A 302 12.67 -5.78 -0.53
N ILE A 303 13.92 -5.32 -0.68
CA ILE A 303 14.26 -3.97 -1.13
C ILE A 303 15.03 -4.10 -2.43
N LYS A 304 14.49 -3.55 -3.52
CA LYS A 304 15.00 -3.81 -4.87
C LYS A 304 15.01 -2.56 -5.73
N SER A 305 16.15 -2.25 -6.34
CA SER A 305 16.32 -1.16 -7.31
C SER A 305 17.36 -1.52 -8.39
N ASN A 306 17.64 -0.58 -9.27
CA ASN A 306 18.72 -0.65 -10.26
C ASN A 306 19.13 0.77 -10.65
N ARG A 307 20.22 0.94 -11.38
CA ARG A 307 20.76 2.20 -11.89
C ARG A 307 19.80 3.04 -12.75
N ASP A 308 18.73 2.42 -13.27
CA ASP A 308 17.66 3.09 -14.03
C ASP A 308 16.45 3.50 -13.19
N ARG A 309 16.45 3.17 -11.87
CA ARG A 309 15.29 3.30 -10.98
C ARG A 309 15.48 4.29 -9.85
N GLY A 310 16.72 4.53 -9.48
CA GLY A 310 17.09 5.57 -8.51
C GLY A 310 16.46 5.43 -7.14
N GLY A 311 16.31 6.59 -6.52
CA GLY A 311 15.62 6.78 -5.25
C GLY A 311 16.53 6.86 -4.03
N ASP A 312 16.07 7.64 -3.04
CA ASP A 312 16.59 7.67 -1.68
C ASP A 312 15.72 6.75 -0.82
N ILE A 313 16.26 5.60 -0.41
CA ILE A 313 15.51 4.49 0.15
C ILE A 313 16.02 4.19 1.54
N GLY A 314 15.22 4.47 2.57
CA GLY A 314 15.66 4.25 3.93
C GLY A 314 14.73 4.72 5.03
N ASN A 315 15.27 4.80 6.27
CA ASN A 315 14.50 5.02 7.49
C ASN A 315 13.42 3.94 7.69
N PHE A 316 13.83 2.67 7.54
CA PHE A 316 12.96 1.52 7.69
C PHE A 316 13.10 0.88 9.06
N ASP A 317 11.96 0.52 9.66
CA ASP A 317 11.88 -0.16 10.97
C ASP A 317 10.96 -1.37 10.88
N PHE A 318 11.55 -2.56 10.76
CA PHE A 318 10.87 -3.84 10.60
C PHE A 318 11.05 -4.67 11.86
N ARG A 319 9.94 -5.06 12.52
CA ARG A 319 10.00 -5.75 13.81
C ARG A 319 8.99 -6.89 13.94
N ASP A 320 9.35 -7.87 14.75
CA ASP A 320 8.47 -8.98 15.13
C ASP A 320 7.94 -9.74 13.92
N MET A 321 8.85 -10.30 13.13
CA MET A 321 8.52 -11.04 11.91
C MET A 321 8.77 -12.52 12.07
N THR A 322 7.81 -13.33 11.65
CA THR A 322 7.95 -14.78 11.55
C THR A 322 7.83 -15.23 10.11
N MET A 323 8.70 -16.14 9.68
CA MET A 323 8.79 -16.60 8.30
C MET A 323 8.89 -18.11 8.24
N GLU A 324 7.98 -18.76 7.53
CA GLU A 324 7.94 -20.20 7.31
C GLU A 324 8.04 -20.50 5.82
N ASP A 325 9.01 -21.31 5.41
CA ASP A 325 9.23 -21.75 4.02
C ASP A 325 9.36 -20.59 3.01
N VAL A 326 9.90 -19.46 3.48
CA VAL A 326 10.17 -18.28 2.67
C VAL A 326 11.43 -18.50 1.84
N GLY A 327 11.38 -18.20 0.54
CA GLY A 327 12.52 -18.42 -0.36
C GLY A 327 13.77 -17.68 0.12
N THR A 328 13.71 -16.35 0.31
CA THR A 328 14.79 -15.50 0.80
C THR A 328 14.26 -14.52 1.86
N PRO A 329 14.42 -14.76 3.15
CA PRO A 329 13.92 -13.91 4.24
C PRO A 329 14.31 -12.43 4.14
N ILE A 330 15.57 -12.15 3.79
CA ILE A 330 16.08 -10.78 3.62
C ILE A 330 16.70 -10.66 2.25
N LEU A 331 16.07 -9.88 1.35
CA LEU A 331 16.58 -9.60 0.01
C LEU A 331 16.68 -8.09 -0.20
N ILE A 332 17.90 -7.56 -0.16
CA ILE A 332 18.19 -6.14 -0.36
C ILE A 332 19.19 -6.03 -1.51
N THR A 333 18.78 -5.49 -2.66
CA THR A 333 19.67 -5.42 -3.81
C THR A 333 19.43 -4.20 -4.70
N GLU A 334 20.51 -3.61 -5.14
CA GLU A 334 20.55 -2.53 -6.14
C GLU A 334 20.78 -3.05 -7.56
N TYR A 335 20.60 -4.35 -7.80
CA TYR A 335 20.76 -5.04 -9.09
C TYR A 335 19.50 -5.77 -9.55
N TYR A 336 18.36 -5.13 -9.51
CA TYR A 336 17.13 -5.76 -9.97
C TYR A 336 17.00 -5.69 -11.51
N PRO A 337 16.60 -6.75 -12.20
CA PRO A 337 16.13 -8.04 -11.66
C PRO A 337 17.25 -9.10 -11.46
N ARG A 338 18.49 -8.82 -11.79
CA ARG A 338 19.58 -9.80 -11.75
C ARG A 338 20.89 -9.20 -11.26
N ILE A 339 21.50 -9.84 -10.27
CA ILE A 339 22.83 -9.52 -9.77
C ILE A 339 23.86 -10.06 -10.79
N PRO A 340 24.77 -9.22 -11.32
CA PRO A 340 25.85 -9.67 -12.22
C PRO A 340 26.94 -10.43 -11.43
N GLN A 341 27.74 -11.23 -12.12
CA GLN A 341 28.89 -11.89 -11.49
C GLN A 341 30.03 -10.91 -11.14
N HIS A 342 30.21 -9.90 -11.95
CA HIS A 342 31.21 -8.83 -11.78
C HIS A 342 30.61 -7.52 -12.22
N ASP A 343 30.93 -6.46 -11.50
CA ASP A 343 30.57 -5.11 -11.85
C ASP A 343 31.69 -4.14 -11.46
N THR A 344 31.67 -2.94 -12.00
CA THR A 344 32.60 -1.86 -11.68
C THR A 344 31.84 -0.58 -11.41
N ALA A 345 32.40 0.25 -10.53
CA ALA A 345 31.81 1.54 -10.17
C ALA A 345 31.53 2.40 -11.40
N GLN A 346 30.37 3.00 -11.45
CA GLN A 346 29.90 3.89 -12.50
C GLN A 346 29.66 5.30 -11.94
N PRO A 347 29.61 6.34 -12.80
CA PRO A 347 29.28 7.68 -12.34
C PRO A 347 27.92 7.71 -11.65
N VAL A 348 27.87 8.31 -10.43
CA VAL A 348 26.63 8.50 -9.69
C VAL A 348 25.74 9.49 -10.42
N THR A 349 24.49 9.14 -10.60
CA THR A 349 23.46 9.95 -11.25
C THR A 349 22.23 10.10 -10.33
N ARG A 350 21.24 10.87 -10.75
CA ARG A 350 19.94 10.94 -10.06
C ARG A 350 19.24 9.57 -9.95
N LEU A 351 19.50 8.69 -10.91
CA LEU A 351 18.91 7.36 -10.95
C LEU A 351 19.80 6.27 -10.30
N THR A 352 20.92 6.65 -9.68
CA THR A 352 21.67 5.72 -8.82
C THR A 352 20.92 5.57 -7.50
N PRO A 353 20.47 4.37 -7.12
CA PRO A 353 19.76 4.16 -5.85
C PRO A 353 20.71 4.37 -4.67
N ARG A 354 20.15 4.77 -3.53
CA ARG A 354 20.86 4.89 -2.27
C ARG A 354 20.06 4.22 -1.15
N PHE A 355 20.54 3.08 -0.66
CA PHE A 355 19.91 2.32 0.41
C PHE A 355 20.61 2.57 1.73
N HIS A 356 19.86 2.98 2.77
CA HIS A 356 20.42 3.32 4.08
C HIS A 356 19.39 3.20 5.20
N ASP A 357 19.86 3.16 6.46
CA ASP A 357 19.03 3.17 7.68
C ASP A 357 17.90 2.12 7.65
N ILE A 358 18.31 0.86 7.46
CA ILE A 358 17.41 -0.29 7.41
C ILE A 358 17.58 -1.10 8.69
N HIS A 359 16.56 -1.12 9.53
CA HIS A 359 16.57 -1.82 10.81
C HIS A 359 15.60 -3.00 10.79
N ILE A 360 16.12 -4.20 11.07
CA ILE A 360 15.34 -5.44 11.20
C ILE A 360 15.58 -5.99 12.59
N THR A 361 14.52 -6.06 13.39
CA THR A 361 14.59 -6.50 14.79
C THR A 361 13.61 -7.63 15.06
N ASN A 362 14.02 -8.65 15.79
CA ASN A 362 13.20 -9.78 16.18
C ASN A 362 12.58 -10.50 14.98
N LEU A 363 13.43 -11.09 14.13
CA LEU A 363 13.01 -11.87 12.96
C LEU A 363 13.42 -13.33 13.15
N LYS A 364 12.46 -14.24 13.00
CA LYS A 364 12.71 -15.68 12.97
C LYS A 364 12.24 -16.28 11.65
N ALA A 365 13.17 -16.95 10.93
CA ALA A 365 12.87 -17.62 9.66
C ALA A 365 13.31 -19.10 9.72
N THR A 366 12.43 -19.98 9.24
CA THR A 366 12.68 -21.43 9.14
C THR A 366 12.32 -21.94 7.76
N GLY A 367 13.02 -22.97 7.29
CA GLY A 367 12.73 -23.60 6.00
C GLY A 367 13.14 -22.78 4.77
N ALA A 368 13.93 -21.71 4.94
CA ALA A 368 14.32 -20.84 3.84
C ALA A 368 15.24 -21.55 2.83
N LYS A 369 15.17 -21.13 1.56
CA LYS A 369 16.09 -21.64 0.53
C LYS A 369 17.46 -20.98 0.63
N GLU A 370 17.50 -19.68 0.87
CA GLU A 370 18.71 -18.86 1.05
C GLU A 370 18.47 -17.89 2.20
N ALA A 371 19.42 -17.76 3.12
CA ALA A 371 19.22 -16.96 4.32
C ALA A 371 19.04 -15.47 4.03
N GLY A 372 19.75 -14.97 3.04
CA GLY A 372 19.61 -13.57 2.62
C GLY A 372 20.59 -13.16 1.53
N ILE A 373 20.25 -12.03 0.92
CA ILE A 373 21.07 -11.34 -0.08
C ILE A 373 21.07 -9.85 0.30
N ILE A 374 22.25 -9.27 0.51
CA ILE A 374 22.43 -7.83 0.73
C ILE A 374 23.55 -7.38 -0.19
N VAL A 375 23.18 -6.84 -1.37
CA VAL A 375 24.13 -6.55 -2.45
C VAL A 375 23.89 -5.16 -3.01
N GLY A 376 24.83 -4.26 -2.71
CA GLY A 376 24.86 -2.88 -3.17
C GLY A 376 25.62 -2.69 -4.46
N LEU A 377 25.60 -1.46 -4.98
CA LEU A 377 26.43 -1.01 -6.09
C LEU A 377 27.81 -0.57 -5.59
N PRO A 378 28.90 -0.81 -6.35
CA PRO A 378 30.23 -0.36 -5.92
C PRO A 378 30.35 1.18 -5.77
N GLU A 379 29.58 1.95 -6.54
CA GLU A 379 29.52 3.42 -6.43
C GLU A 379 28.50 3.94 -5.40
N SER A 380 27.62 3.07 -4.90
CA SER A 380 26.58 3.39 -3.91
C SER A 380 26.40 2.21 -2.94
N PRO A 381 27.40 1.91 -2.10
CA PRO A 381 27.30 0.78 -1.18
C PRO A 381 26.13 0.95 -0.20
N ILE A 382 25.47 -0.17 0.13
CA ILE A 382 24.40 -0.17 1.12
C ILE A 382 25.00 0.06 2.51
N THR A 383 24.54 1.09 3.19
CA THR A 383 25.05 1.46 4.50
C THR A 383 23.97 1.39 5.57
N THR A 384 24.40 1.27 6.84
CA THR A 384 23.51 1.32 8.01
C THR A 384 22.37 0.28 7.97
N VAL A 385 22.68 -0.96 7.60
CA VAL A 385 21.78 -2.10 7.83
C VAL A 385 22.04 -2.63 9.23
N THR A 386 21.00 -2.72 10.06
CA THR A 386 21.09 -3.29 11.41
C THR A 386 20.20 -4.53 11.50
N LEU A 387 20.79 -5.65 11.91
CA LEU A 387 20.11 -6.90 12.21
C LEU A 387 20.22 -7.16 13.71
N ASP A 388 19.10 -7.12 14.43
CA ASP A 388 19.06 -7.25 15.87
C ASP A 388 18.07 -8.35 16.28
N HIS A 389 18.52 -9.37 17.04
CA HIS A 389 17.75 -10.57 17.37
C HIS A 389 17.17 -11.24 16.11
N VAL A 390 18.02 -11.59 15.15
CA VAL A 390 17.63 -12.21 13.88
C VAL A 390 18.16 -13.64 13.81
N GLU A 391 17.26 -14.62 13.68
CA GLU A 391 17.56 -16.05 13.57
C GLU A 391 17.02 -16.60 12.23
N ILE A 392 17.88 -17.13 11.37
CA ILE A 392 17.51 -17.67 10.08
C ILE A 392 18.08 -19.08 9.88
N ALA A 393 17.19 -20.06 9.69
CA ALA A 393 17.55 -21.41 9.26
C ALA A 393 17.22 -21.60 7.78
N ALA A 394 18.23 -21.88 6.95
CA ALA A 394 18.10 -21.95 5.50
C ALA A 394 18.91 -23.11 4.88
N GLN A 395 18.66 -23.42 3.62
CA GLN A 395 19.48 -24.39 2.88
C GLN A 395 20.85 -23.80 2.52
N LYS A 396 20.93 -22.51 2.17
CA LYS A 396 22.15 -21.77 1.86
C LYS A 396 22.31 -20.59 2.79
N GLY A 397 23.55 -20.14 3.00
CA GLY A 397 23.90 -18.98 3.81
C GLY A 397 23.44 -17.64 3.22
N MET A 398 23.86 -16.57 3.86
CA MET A 398 23.61 -15.18 3.43
C MET A 398 24.79 -14.66 2.61
N THR A 399 24.51 -13.98 1.51
CA THR A 399 25.50 -13.28 0.67
C THR A 399 25.46 -11.78 0.94
N VAL A 400 26.62 -11.17 1.19
CA VAL A 400 26.78 -9.73 1.36
C VAL A 400 27.88 -9.22 0.42
N SER A 401 27.62 -8.15 -0.32
CA SER A 401 28.56 -7.49 -1.23
C SER A 401 28.29 -5.99 -1.27
N ASP A 402 29.35 -5.17 -1.28
CA ASP A 402 29.25 -3.70 -1.28
C ASP A 402 28.22 -3.21 -0.25
N ALA A 403 28.31 -3.73 0.99
CA ALA A 403 27.39 -3.43 2.05
C ALA A 403 28.03 -3.55 3.44
N THR A 404 27.56 -2.72 4.38
CA THR A 404 27.93 -2.78 5.79
C THR A 404 26.71 -3.14 6.64
N VAL A 405 26.81 -4.23 7.38
CA VAL A 405 25.77 -4.75 8.27
C VAL A 405 26.27 -4.70 9.71
N THR A 406 25.54 -4.05 10.60
CA THR A 406 25.75 -4.14 12.06
C THR A 406 24.82 -5.22 12.61
N ALA A 407 25.36 -6.19 13.33
CA ALA A 407 24.62 -7.36 13.80
C ALA A 407 24.72 -7.52 15.32
N HIS A 408 23.57 -7.60 15.99
CA HIS A 408 23.44 -7.94 17.41
C HIS A 408 22.57 -9.21 17.53
N ASP A 409 23.02 -10.20 18.26
CA ASP A 409 22.30 -11.48 18.41
C ASP A 409 21.77 -12.01 17.06
N PHE A 410 22.68 -12.14 16.12
CA PHE A 410 22.39 -12.54 14.74
C PHE A 410 22.99 -13.90 14.43
N SER A 411 22.15 -14.83 13.98
CA SER A 411 22.57 -16.18 13.60
C SER A 411 21.95 -16.64 12.28
N VAL A 412 22.78 -17.27 11.45
CA VAL A 412 22.38 -18.00 10.25
C VAL A 412 22.84 -19.45 10.40
N THR A 413 21.90 -20.38 10.27
CA THR A 413 22.19 -21.81 10.16
C THR A 413 21.96 -22.23 8.72
N ALA A 414 23.04 -22.55 8.00
CA ALA A 414 23.01 -23.05 6.63
C ALA A 414 23.13 -24.58 6.62
N ALA A 415 22.21 -25.26 5.93
CA ALA A 415 22.30 -26.72 5.77
C ALA A 415 23.45 -27.15 4.85
N ALA A 416 23.90 -26.26 3.94
CA ALA A 416 25.02 -26.47 3.04
C ALA A 416 25.82 -25.19 2.83
N GLY A 417 27.14 -25.31 2.82
CA GLY A 417 28.08 -24.20 2.65
C GLY A 417 28.27 -23.36 3.90
N ASP A 418 28.92 -22.23 3.74
CA ASP A 418 29.20 -21.30 4.82
C ASP A 418 27.94 -20.48 5.18
N PRO A 419 27.70 -20.17 6.46
CA PRO A 419 26.58 -19.31 6.88
C PRO A 419 26.63 -17.92 6.27
N TYR A 420 27.83 -17.41 5.96
CA TYR A 420 28.03 -16.06 5.41
C TYR A 420 29.05 -16.10 4.27
N THR A 421 28.69 -15.54 3.14
CA THR A 421 29.59 -15.28 2.01
C THR A 421 29.77 -13.78 1.89
N LEU A 422 30.97 -13.27 2.24
CA LEU A 422 31.32 -11.87 2.13
C LEU A 422 32.11 -11.67 0.84
N LEU A 423 31.63 -10.80 -0.03
CA LEU A 423 32.26 -10.45 -1.30
C LEU A 423 32.82 -9.03 -1.26
N GLU A 424 32.90 -8.35 -2.40
CA GLU A 424 33.48 -7.02 -2.55
C GLU A 424 33.00 -6.02 -1.47
N ASN A 425 33.95 -5.38 -0.75
CA ASN A 425 33.71 -4.34 0.26
C ASN A 425 32.62 -4.67 1.31
N ALA A 426 32.38 -5.97 1.55
CA ALA A 426 31.34 -6.41 2.49
C ALA A 426 31.87 -6.52 3.92
N HIS A 427 31.09 -6.01 4.88
CA HIS A 427 31.39 -6.10 6.32
C HIS A 427 30.15 -6.51 7.12
N ILE A 428 30.33 -7.44 8.07
CA ILE A 428 29.36 -7.73 9.13
C ILE A 428 30.03 -7.47 10.47
N ASP A 429 29.68 -6.33 11.06
CA ASP A 429 30.18 -5.91 12.37
C ASP A 429 29.31 -6.51 13.45
N ARG A 430 29.83 -7.52 14.15
CA ARG A 430 29.14 -8.16 15.29
C ARG A 430 29.44 -7.41 16.58
N LYS A 431 28.40 -6.99 17.28
CA LYS A 431 28.52 -6.26 18.56
C LYS A 431 27.88 -7.05 19.69
#